data_ea1b6f9c60b2093ce253168462ac9d8b
#
_entry.id   ea1b6f9c60b2093ce253168462ac9d8b
#
_cell.length_a   1.000
_cell.length_b   1.000
_cell.length_c   1.000
_cell.angle_alpha   90.00
_cell.angle_beta   90.00
_cell.angle_gamma   90.00
#
_symmetry.space_group_name_H-M   'P 1'
#
loop_
_entity.id
_entity.type
_entity.pdbx_description
1 polymer ?
#
loop_
_entity_poly.entity_id
_entity_poly.type
_entity_poly.pdbx_seq_one_letter_code
_entity_poly.pdbx_strand_id
1 'polypeptide(L)'
;PATALGLTPSLRSRVAHPRSNEHPSPALTTTPPPAPTTTPVISSVQVLSWNNDDGDHPDRAINMIDSNPATSWSSRWFDNNQFRDETSVTIVVKLQQKATVSSVTLTMDPATSGGELVVRNVTDPTKPREGTELATSSLSPTTTIPLPQPVETDSIALQFRSMPKGQDGRNWAWISELTVQ
;
A
#
# COMPACT_ATOMS: atom_id res chain seq x y z
N PRO A 1 -2.60 97.23 32.11
CA PRO A 1 -2.95 96.93 33.51
C PRO A 1 -3.58 95.56 33.66
N ALA A 2 -3.35 95.01 34.80
CA ALA A 2 -3.96 93.84 35.42
C ALA A 2 -3.24 92.51 35.22
N THR A 3 -2.33 92.15 36.04
CA THR A 3 -2.44 91.35 37.26
C THR A 3 -3.21 90.00 37.08
N ALA A 4 -2.53 88.88 37.19
CA ALA A 4 -3.13 87.66 37.62
C ALA A 4 -2.16 86.74 38.36
N LEU A 5 -2.57 86.37 39.50
CA LEU A 5 -1.94 85.56 40.55
C LEU A 5 -1.95 84.03 40.15
N GLY A 6 -0.91 83.42 40.61
CA GLY A 6 -0.70 82.01 40.52
C GLY A 6 -1.54 81.10 41.40
N LEU A 7 -1.48 79.86 41.12
CA LEU A 7 -1.81 78.76 42.00
C LEU A 7 -1.10 77.47 41.47
N THR A 8 -0.30 76.91 42.35
CA THR A 8 0.39 75.63 42.18
C THR A 8 -0.59 74.43 42.28
N PRO A 9 -0.46 73.42 41.46
CA PRO A 9 -1.14 72.16 41.77
C PRO A 9 -0.17 71.10 42.30
N SER A 10 -0.69 70.48 43.30
CA SER A 10 -0.20 69.36 44.09
C SER A 10 0.22 68.15 43.26
N LEU A 11 1.40 67.63 43.60
CA LEU A 11 1.90 66.32 43.15
C LEU A 11 1.01 65.19 43.73
N ARG A 12 0.30 64.48 42.89
CA ARG A 12 -0.24 63.18 43.23
C ARG A 12 0.67 62.11 42.71
N SER A 13 1.30 61.37 43.62
CA SER A 13 2.00 60.11 43.37
C SER A 13 1.06 59.12 42.72
N ARG A 14 1.36 58.70 41.51
CA ARG A 14 0.76 57.49 40.86
C ARG A 14 1.56 56.29 41.34
N VAL A 15 0.89 55.44 42.12
CA VAL A 15 1.33 54.09 42.45
C VAL A 15 1.28 53.28 41.18
N ALA A 16 2.45 52.81 40.72
CA ALA A 16 2.56 51.88 39.58
C ALA A 16 2.07 50.49 40.06
N HIS A 17 1.05 49.99 39.41
CA HIS A 17 0.63 48.58 39.55
C HIS A 17 1.60 47.73 38.73
N PRO A 18 2.10 46.59 39.26
CA PRO A 18 2.89 45.65 38.50
C PRO A 18 1.99 44.99 37.44
N ARG A 19 2.38 45.08 36.19
CA ARG A 19 1.76 44.30 35.10
C ARG A 19 2.10 42.84 35.32
N SER A 20 1.09 42.03 35.55
CA SER A 20 1.17 40.59 35.52
C SER A 20 1.59 40.16 34.09
N ASN A 21 2.77 39.59 33.97
CA ASN A 21 3.18 38.88 32.76
C ASN A 21 2.34 37.58 32.66
N GLU A 22 1.21 37.67 31.98
CA GLU A 22 0.52 36.45 31.53
C GLU A 22 1.39 35.80 30.43
N HIS A 23 2.06 34.73 30.81
CA HIS A 23 2.68 33.81 29.87
C HIS A 23 1.55 33.16 29.05
N PRO A 24 1.56 33.25 27.71
CA PRO A 24 0.59 32.49 26.93
C PRO A 24 0.85 30.99 27.13
N SER A 25 -0.12 30.29 27.72
CA SER A 25 -0.12 28.86 27.86
C SER A 25 -0.02 28.23 26.44
N PRO A 26 0.91 27.29 26.18
CA PRO A 26 0.99 26.65 24.87
C PRO A 26 -0.34 25.93 24.59
N ALA A 27 -0.96 26.26 23.46
CA ALA A 27 -2.14 25.59 22.99
C ALA A 27 -1.79 24.10 22.78
N LEU A 28 -2.48 23.20 23.47
CA LEU A 28 -2.41 21.77 23.23
C LEU A 28 -2.92 21.52 21.81
N THR A 29 -2.01 21.24 20.89
CA THR A 29 -2.35 20.75 19.55
C THR A 29 -2.93 19.35 19.74
N THR A 30 -4.25 19.23 19.76
CA THR A 30 -4.93 17.93 19.70
C THR A 30 -4.73 17.37 18.29
N THR A 31 -3.86 16.37 18.17
CA THR A 31 -3.76 15.57 16.96
C THR A 31 -5.12 14.91 16.72
N PRO A 32 -5.71 15.05 15.52
CA PRO A 32 -6.97 14.37 15.18
C PRO A 32 -6.82 12.85 15.41
N PRO A 33 -7.88 12.16 15.89
CA PRO A 33 -7.85 10.70 15.98
C PRO A 33 -7.52 10.11 14.59
N PRO A 34 -6.70 9.05 14.52
CA PRO A 34 -6.44 8.37 13.27
C PRO A 34 -7.77 7.92 12.65
N ALA A 35 -7.91 8.13 11.35
CA ALA A 35 -9.08 7.67 10.62
C ALA A 35 -9.23 6.14 10.79
N PRO A 36 -10.46 5.60 10.87
CA PRO A 36 -10.66 4.17 11.00
C PRO A 36 -10.04 3.47 9.78
N THR A 37 -9.09 2.58 10.03
CA THR A 37 -8.48 1.76 8.99
C THR A 37 -9.46 0.69 8.55
N THR A 38 -9.87 0.73 7.28
CA THR A 38 -10.72 -0.30 6.70
C THR A 38 -9.86 -1.53 6.41
N THR A 39 -10.27 -2.70 6.92
CA THR A 39 -9.62 -3.98 6.60
C THR A 39 -9.77 -4.26 5.10
N PRO A 40 -8.67 -4.55 4.37
CA PRO A 40 -8.74 -4.83 2.95
C PRO A 40 -9.48 -6.15 2.70
N VAL A 41 -10.44 -6.14 1.77
CA VAL A 41 -11.19 -7.32 1.32
C VAL A 41 -11.08 -7.38 -0.20
N ILE A 42 -10.57 -8.50 -0.73
CA ILE A 42 -10.44 -8.70 -2.17
C ILE A 42 -11.83 -8.89 -2.78
N SER A 43 -12.13 -8.14 -3.83
CA SER A 43 -13.38 -8.30 -4.60
C SER A 43 -13.19 -9.15 -5.84
N SER A 44 -12.03 -9.04 -6.48
CA SER A 44 -11.69 -9.82 -7.68
C SER A 44 -10.20 -9.85 -7.94
N VAL A 45 -9.80 -10.84 -8.71
CA VAL A 45 -8.45 -10.97 -9.28
C VAL A 45 -8.55 -11.14 -10.79
N GLN A 46 -7.59 -10.56 -11.51
CA GLN A 46 -7.45 -10.69 -12.95
C GLN A 46 -6.01 -11.03 -13.29
N VAL A 47 -5.81 -12.03 -14.15
CA VAL A 47 -4.48 -12.36 -14.69
C VAL A 47 -4.29 -11.68 -16.03
N LEU A 48 -3.22 -10.92 -16.16
CA LEU A 48 -2.70 -10.40 -17.42
C LEU A 48 -1.58 -11.33 -17.88
N SER A 49 -1.85 -12.07 -18.92
CA SER A 49 -0.89 -13.03 -19.49
C SER A 49 0.32 -12.34 -20.10
N TRP A 50 1.41 -13.08 -20.20
CA TRP A 50 2.67 -12.59 -20.77
C TRP A 50 2.52 -11.97 -22.17
N ASN A 51 1.70 -12.54 -23.04
CA ASN A 51 1.49 -12.06 -24.41
C ASN A 51 0.06 -11.54 -24.66
N ASN A 52 -0.66 -11.14 -23.60
CA ASN A 52 -2.06 -10.73 -23.64
C ASN A 52 -2.99 -11.78 -24.31
N ASP A 53 -2.62 -13.05 -24.19
CA ASP A 53 -3.41 -14.22 -24.58
C ASP A 53 -3.98 -14.93 -23.35
N ASP A 54 -4.62 -16.10 -23.53
CA ASP A 54 -5.22 -16.89 -22.44
C ASP A 54 -4.30 -17.98 -21.88
N GLY A 55 -3.03 -18.03 -22.31
CA GLY A 55 -2.11 -19.12 -21.96
C GLY A 55 -1.72 -19.18 -20.49
N ASP A 56 -1.91 -18.08 -19.73
CA ASP A 56 -1.70 -18.04 -18.29
C ASP A 56 -3.01 -18.23 -17.50
N HIS A 57 -4.00 -18.89 -18.10
CA HIS A 57 -5.25 -19.34 -17.50
C HIS A 57 -6.00 -18.27 -16.70
N PRO A 58 -6.34 -17.11 -17.29
CA PRO A 58 -7.06 -16.03 -16.59
C PRO A 58 -8.45 -16.47 -16.09
N ASP A 59 -9.05 -17.49 -16.72
CA ASP A 59 -10.32 -18.13 -16.32
C ASP A 59 -10.27 -18.80 -14.94
N ARG A 60 -9.07 -19.18 -14.47
CA ARG A 60 -8.84 -19.81 -13.16
C ARG A 60 -8.37 -18.85 -12.09
N ALA A 61 -8.29 -17.56 -12.38
CA ALA A 61 -7.82 -16.56 -11.43
C ALA A 61 -8.59 -16.56 -10.09
N ILE A 62 -9.89 -16.86 -10.13
CA ILE A 62 -10.76 -16.93 -8.96
C ILE A 62 -10.28 -17.96 -7.91
N ASN A 63 -9.58 -19.01 -8.34
CA ASN A 63 -9.07 -20.07 -7.45
C ASN A 63 -8.01 -19.54 -6.47
N MET A 64 -7.46 -18.35 -6.70
CA MET A 64 -6.51 -17.72 -5.77
C MET A 64 -7.19 -17.07 -4.56
N ILE A 65 -8.52 -16.89 -4.58
CA ILE A 65 -9.27 -16.15 -3.55
C ILE A 65 -10.56 -16.85 -3.13
N ASP A 66 -10.74 -18.14 -3.47
CA ASP A 66 -11.96 -18.89 -3.19
C ASP A 66 -11.97 -19.56 -1.80
N SER A 67 -10.90 -19.37 -1.01
CA SER A 67 -10.69 -19.96 0.31
C SER A 67 -10.67 -21.49 0.28
N ASN A 68 -10.30 -22.10 -0.84
CA ASN A 68 -10.21 -23.53 -1.01
C ASN A 68 -8.78 -23.94 -1.41
N PRO A 69 -7.93 -24.38 -0.47
CA PRO A 69 -6.53 -24.72 -0.76
C PRO A 69 -6.35 -25.92 -1.71
N ALA A 70 -7.45 -26.63 -2.05
CA ALA A 70 -7.43 -27.72 -3.03
C ALA A 70 -7.56 -27.22 -4.49
N THR A 71 -7.96 -25.98 -4.70
CA THR A 71 -7.98 -25.30 -5.99
C THR A 71 -6.75 -24.42 -6.15
N SER A 72 -6.41 -24.08 -7.40
CA SER A 72 -5.28 -23.19 -7.66
C SER A 72 -5.38 -22.56 -9.04
N TRP A 73 -4.69 -21.46 -9.18
CA TRP A 73 -4.30 -20.90 -10.45
C TRP A 73 -2.85 -21.29 -10.80
N SER A 74 -2.57 -21.51 -12.07
CA SER A 74 -1.19 -21.68 -12.56
C SER A 74 -0.96 -20.88 -13.84
N SER A 75 0.24 -20.29 -13.96
CA SER A 75 0.70 -19.78 -15.26
C SER A 75 1.01 -20.93 -16.22
N ARG A 76 1.25 -20.62 -17.49
CA ARG A 76 2.01 -21.51 -18.36
C ARG A 76 3.44 -21.65 -17.83
N TRP A 77 4.17 -22.66 -18.31
CA TRP A 77 5.60 -22.75 -18.05
C TRP A 77 6.42 -21.97 -19.09
N PHE A 78 7.60 -21.50 -18.69
CA PHE A 78 8.48 -20.70 -19.51
C PHE A 78 9.88 -21.30 -19.55
N ASP A 79 10.51 -21.33 -20.74
CA ASP A 79 11.91 -21.73 -20.88
C ASP A 79 12.86 -20.71 -20.23
N ASN A 80 12.56 -19.41 -20.39
CA ASN A 80 13.25 -18.32 -19.75
C ASN A 80 12.42 -17.80 -18.56
N ASN A 81 13.05 -17.57 -17.43
CA ASN A 81 12.34 -17.12 -16.23
C ASN A 81 12.21 -15.59 -16.09
N GLN A 82 12.84 -14.81 -16.95
CA GLN A 82 12.87 -13.35 -16.85
C GLN A 82 11.94 -12.68 -17.86
N PHE A 83 11.24 -11.66 -17.39
CA PHE A 83 10.33 -10.85 -18.21
C PHE A 83 10.76 -9.40 -18.23
N ARG A 84 10.27 -8.70 -19.27
CA ARG A 84 10.22 -7.23 -19.26
C ARG A 84 8.94 -6.79 -18.58
N ASP A 85 8.97 -5.63 -17.95
CA ASP A 85 7.80 -5.12 -17.19
C ASP A 85 6.54 -5.05 -18.06
N GLU A 86 6.66 -4.67 -19.33
CA GLU A 86 5.52 -4.52 -20.25
C GLU A 86 4.84 -5.84 -20.62
N THR A 87 5.58 -6.95 -20.55
CA THR A 87 5.12 -8.26 -21.02
C THR A 87 5.06 -9.32 -19.93
N SER A 88 5.29 -8.95 -18.68
CA SER A 88 5.29 -9.88 -17.55
C SER A 88 3.90 -10.41 -17.23
N VAL A 89 3.82 -11.64 -16.74
CA VAL A 89 2.60 -12.15 -16.09
C VAL A 89 2.31 -11.29 -14.87
N THR A 90 1.09 -10.79 -14.77
CA THR A 90 0.71 -9.85 -13.72
C THR A 90 -0.67 -10.21 -13.18
N ILE A 91 -0.81 -10.32 -11.87
CA ILE A 91 -2.07 -10.53 -11.17
C ILE A 91 -2.54 -9.18 -10.64
N VAL A 92 -3.67 -8.69 -11.15
CA VAL A 92 -4.31 -7.47 -10.65
C VAL A 92 -5.32 -7.85 -9.59
N VAL A 93 -5.16 -7.32 -8.38
CA VAL A 93 -6.02 -7.55 -7.22
C VAL A 93 -6.83 -6.30 -6.97
N LYS A 94 -8.17 -6.41 -7.06
CA LYS A 94 -9.08 -5.32 -6.72
C LYS A 94 -9.69 -5.53 -5.35
N LEU A 95 -9.78 -4.47 -4.56
CA LEU A 95 -10.45 -4.48 -3.27
C LEU A 95 -11.92 -4.07 -3.44
N GLN A 96 -12.78 -4.47 -2.50
CA GLN A 96 -14.19 -4.08 -2.48
C GLN A 96 -14.36 -2.56 -2.32
N GLN A 97 -13.45 -1.96 -1.59
CA GLN A 97 -13.37 -0.52 -1.37
C GLN A 97 -11.92 -0.13 -1.07
N LYS A 98 -11.62 1.13 -1.15
CA LYS A 98 -10.32 1.66 -0.78
C LYS A 98 -9.99 1.31 0.68
N ALA A 99 -8.83 0.71 0.91
CA ALA A 99 -8.39 0.23 2.21
C ALA A 99 -6.87 0.40 2.36
N THR A 100 -6.40 0.34 3.60
CA THR A 100 -4.96 0.37 3.89
C THR A 100 -4.39 -1.04 3.74
N VAL A 101 -3.48 -1.23 2.80
CA VAL A 101 -2.74 -2.48 2.59
C VAL A 101 -1.35 -2.35 3.20
N SER A 102 -0.98 -3.31 4.05
CA SER A 102 0.32 -3.39 4.73
C SER A 102 1.15 -4.61 4.31
N SER A 103 0.50 -5.65 3.79
CA SER A 103 1.19 -6.85 3.30
C SER A 103 0.34 -7.64 2.31
N VAL A 104 1.03 -8.47 1.53
CA VAL A 104 0.43 -9.47 0.63
C VAL A 104 0.99 -10.83 0.98
N THR A 105 0.14 -11.85 1.09
CA THR A 105 0.58 -13.23 1.33
C THR A 105 0.09 -14.13 0.19
N LEU A 106 1.02 -14.96 -0.31
CA LEU A 106 0.78 -15.98 -1.32
C LEU A 106 1.03 -17.36 -0.70
N THR A 107 0.11 -18.30 -0.90
CA THR A 107 0.33 -19.73 -0.70
C THR A 107 0.48 -20.38 -2.06
N MET A 108 1.60 -21.05 -2.27
CA MET A 108 2.03 -21.58 -3.56
C MET A 108 2.32 -23.08 -3.47
N ASP A 109 2.65 -23.70 -4.61
CA ASP A 109 3.10 -25.09 -4.65
C ASP A 109 4.25 -25.33 -3.64
N PRO A 110 4.26 -26.46 -2.92
CA PRO A 110 5.29 -26.77 -1.92
C PRO A 110 6.73 -26.79 -2.46
N ALA A 111 6.91 -26.97 -3.76
CA ALA A 111 8.23 -26.95 -4.39
C ALA A 111 8.63 -25.58 -4.95
N THR A 112 7.79 -24.57 -4.81
CA THR A 112 8.06 -23.20 -5.30
C THR A 112 9.34 -22.64 -4.70
N SER A 113 10.24 -22.16 -5.56
CA SER A 113 11.50 -21.54 -5.13
C SER A 113 11.99 -20.47 -6.11
N GLY A 114 12.52 -19.38 -5.55
CA GLY A 114 13.13 -18.30 -6.34
C GLY A 114 12.10 -17.48 -7.12
N GLY A 115 12.54 -16.94 -8.24
CA GLY A 115 11.76 -15.93 -8.94
C GLY A 115 11.74 -14.59 -8.23
N GLU A 116 11.14 -13.60 -8.84
CA GLU A 116 10.99 -12.26 -8.28
C GLU A 116 9.59 -11.73 -8.57
N LEU A 117 8.88 -11.36 -7.51
CA LEU A 117 7.57 -10.74 -7.55
C LEU A 117 7.65 -9.30 -7.05
N VAL A 118 7.06 -8.40 -7.81
CA VAL A 118 6.94 -6.97 -7.48
C VAL A 118 5.49 -6.67 -7.13
N VAL A 119 5.27 -6.04 -5.98
CA VAL A 119 3.98 -5.47 -5.59
C VAL A 119 3.93 -4.03 -6.04
N ARG A 120 2.88 -3.65 -6.78
CA ARG A 120 2.69 -2.29 -7.30
C ARG A 120 1.37 -1.69 -6.82
N ASN A 121 1.37 -0.39 -6.54
CA ASN A 121 0.13 0.37 -6.36
C ASN A 121 -0.44 0.76 -7.73
N VAL A 122 -1.65 0.33 -8.04
CA VAL A 122 -2.31 0.62 -9.31
C VAL A 122 -3.12 1.90 -9.18
N THR A 123 -2.62 2.97 -9.77
CA THR A 123 -3.33 4.26 -9.83
C THR A 123 -4.10 4.47 -11.13
N ASP A 124 -3.67 3.80 -12.21
CA ASP A 124 -4.37 3.76 -13.50
C ASP A 124 -4.76 2.30 -13.81
N PRO A 125 -6.05 1.93 -13.73
CA PRO A 125 -6.50 0.57 -13.95
C PRO A 125 -6.28 0.07 -15.39
N THR A 126 -6.02 0.96 -16.35
CA THR A 126 -5.70 0.60 -17.73
C THR A 126 -4.23 0.23 -17.91
N LYS A 127 -3.39 0.56 -16.93
CA LYS A 127 -1.94 0.37 -16.96
C LYS A 127 -1.39 -0.25 -15.66
N PRO A 128 -1.90 -1.40 -15.23
CA PRO A 128 -1.55 -1.96 -13.91
C PRO A 128 -0.06 -2.34 -13.78
N ARG A 129 0.63 -2.60 -14.89
CA ARG A 129 2.07 -2.89 -14.89
C ARG A 129 2.95 -1.64 -14.71
N GLU A 130 2.39 -0.43 -14.93
CA GLU A 130 3.10 0.86 -14.77
C GLU A 130 2.89 1.47 -13.37
N GLY A 131 2.18 0.79 -12.46
CA GLY A 131 1.96 1.26 -11.09
C GLY A 131 3.25 1.46 -10.31
N THR A 132 3.19 2.29 -9.26
CA THR A 132 4.34 2.54 -8.38
C THR A 132 4.76 1.26 -7.66
N GLU A 133 6.03 0.90 -7.74
CA GLU A 133 6.61 -0.23 -7.00
C GLU A 133 6.57 0.03 -5.50
N LEU A 134 6.00 -0.90 -4.74
CA LEU A 134 5.87 -0.84 -3.28
C LEU A 134 6.85 -1.75 -2.58
N ALA A 135 7.01 -2.97 -3.09
CA ALA A 135 7.88 -3.99 -2.51
C ALA A 135 8.26 -5.03 -3.56
N THR A 136 9.36 -5.74 -3.30
CA THR A 136 9.84 -6.85 -4.11
C THR A 136 10.20 -8.02 -3.20
N SER A 137 9.92 -9.25 -3.63
CA SER A 137 10.27 -10.45 -2.88
C SER A 137 10.62 -11.62 -3.80
N SER A 138 11.52 -12.47 -3.33
CA SER A 138 11.69 -13.82 -3.86
C SER A 138 10.57 -14.72 -3.34
N LEU A 139 10.20 -15.74 -4.11
CA LEU A 139 9.07 -16.60 -3.83
C LEU A 139 9.49 -17.94 -3.19
N SER A 140 8.62 -18.43 -2.33
CA SER A 140 8.70 -19.69 -1.59
C SER A 140 7.28 -20.26 -1.43
N PRO A 141 7.08 -21.47 -0.91
CA PRO A 141 5.75 -22.07 -0.77
C PRO A 141 4.74 -21.20 -0.01
N THR A 142 5.19 -20.43 0.96
CA THR A 142 4.42 -19.38 1.61
C THR A 142 5.25 -18.12 1.64
N THR A 143 4.79 -17.08 0.97
CA THR A 143 5.52 -15.81 0.87
C THR A 143 4.63 -14.69 1.37
N THR A 144 5.03 -14.06 2.47
CA THR A 144 4.43 -12.80 2.95
C THR A 144 5.35 -11.66 2.58
N ILE A 145 4.82 -10.69 1.86
CA ILE A 145 5.53 -9.51 1.37
C ILE A 145 5.04 -8.31 2.17
N PRO A 146 5.76 -7.87 3.19
CA PRO A 146 5.43 -6.65 3.91
C PRO A 146 5.71 -5.43 3.02
N LEU A 147 4.81 -4.46 3.05
CA LEU A 147 5.05 -3.16 2.43
C LEU A 147 5.86 -2.29 3.41
N PRO A 148 6.94 -1.63 2.97
CA PRO A 148 7.74 -0.74 3.83
C PRO A 148 6.92 0.38 4.49
N GLN A 149 5.87 0.82 3.81
CA GLN A 149 4.84 1.73 4.32
C GLN A 149 3.47 1.20 3.90
N PRO A 150 2.49 1.17 4.81
CA PRO A 150 1.10 0.87 4.43
C PRO A 150 0.62 1.86 3.37
N VAL A 151 -0.12 1.37 2.37
CA VAL A 151 -0.65 2.18 1.28
C VAL A 151 -2.17 2.12 1.27
N GLU A 152 -2.81 3.28 1.13
CA GLU A 152 -4.25 3.39 0.95
C GLU A 152 -4.58 3.26 -0.53
N THR A 153 -5.20 2.15 -0.93
CA THR A 153 -5.47 1.82 -2.33
C THR A 153 -6.75 1.00 -2.50
N ASP A 154 -7.30 0.96 -3.69
CA ASP A 154 -8.37 0.05 -4.10
C ASP A 154 -7.87 -1.06 -5.04
N SER A 155 -6.62 -0.98 -5.50
CA SER A 155 -6.05 -1.97 -6.42
C SER A 155 -4.54 -2.06 -6.32
N ILE A 156 -4.02 -3.29 -6.28
CA ILE A 156 -2.59 -3.59 -6.38
C ILE A 156 -2.34 -4.55 -7.55
N ALA A 157 -1.12 -4.54 -8.07
CA ALA A 157 -0.66 -5.52 -9.05
C ALA A 157 0.52 -6.32 -8.50
N LEU A 158 0.47 -7.63 -8.72
CA LEU A 158 1.53 -8.58 -8.42
C LEU A 158 2.17 -8.98 -9.74
N GLN A 159 3.33 -8.42 -10.02
CA GLN A 159 4.02 -8.57 -11.29
C GLN A 159 5.21 -9.51 -11.15
N PHE A 160 5.23 -10.59 -11.91
CA PHE A 160 6.39 -11.48 -11.98
C PHE A 160 7.48 -10.84 -12.85
N ARG A 161 8.55 -10.38 -12.24
CA ARG A 161 9.76 -9.95 -12.95
C ARG A 161 10.59 -11.15 -13.38
N SER A 162 10.55 -12.21 -12.59
CA SER A 162 11.00 -13.54 -12.98
C SER A 162 10.14 -14.63 -12.37
N MET A 163 9.91 -15.72 -13.12
CA MET A 163 9.12 -16.86 -12.65
C MET A 163 9.90 -17.69 -11.62
N PRO A 164 9.23 -18.20 -10.59
CA PRO A 164 9.82 -19.21 -9.71
C PRO A 164 9.97 -20.55 -10.43
N LYS A 165 10.73 -21.44 -9.83
CA LYS A 165 10.75 -22.85 -10.19
C LYS A 165 9.64 -23.60 -9.49
N GLY A 166 8.92 -24.42 -10.23
CA GLY A 166 7.92 -25.35 -9.72
C GLY A 166 8.50 -26.75 -9.47
N GLN A 167 7.63 -27.70 -9.14
CA GLN A 167 7.95 -29.08 -8.76
C GLN A 167 8.76 -29.83 -9.86
N ASP A 168 8.49 -29.56 -11.12
CA ASP A 168 9.15 -30.18 -12.27
C ASP A 168 10.46 -29.48 -12.69
N GLY A 169 10.89 -28.45 -11.94
CA GLY A 169 12.06 -27.63 -12.21
C GLY A 169 11.87 -26.61 -13.33
N ARG A 170 10.67 -26.51 -13.92
CA ARG A 170 10.32 -25.50 -14.92
C ARG A 170 10.01 -24.16 -14.24
N ASN A 171 10.06 -23.10 -15.03
CA ASN A 171 9.74 -21.76 -14.56
C ASN A 171 8.24 -21.50 -14.74
N TRP A 172 7.46 -21.52 -13.66
CA TRP A 172 6.02 -21.27 -13.64
C TRP A 172 5.55 -20.97 -12.21
N ALA A 173 4.43 -20.29 -12.11
CA ALA A 173 3.80 -19.99 -10.83
C ALA A 173 2.54 -20.84 -10.65
N TRP A 174 2.33 -21.34 -9.42
CA TRP A 174 1.13 -22.05 -9.00
C TRP A 174 0.72 -21.50 -7.63
N ILE A 175 -0.44 -20.83 -7.60
CA ILE A 175 -0.93 -20.14 -6.40
C ILE A 175 -2.27 -20.76 -6.01
N SER A 176 -2.37 -21.27 -4.77
CA SER A 176 -3.61 -21.76 -4.19
C SER A 176 -4.37 -20.70 -3.42
N GLU A 177 -3.67 -19.75 -2.75
CA GLU A 177 -4.32 -18.69 -1.98
C GLU A 177 -3.54 -17.38 -2.08
N LEU A 178 -4.29 -16.28 -2.10
CA LEU A 178 -3.80 -14.92 -2.08
C LEU A 178 -4.62 -14.10 -1.08
N THR A 179 -3.93 -13.44 -0.16
CA THR A 179 -4.56 -12.56 0.82
C THR A 179 -3.84 -11.23 0.92
N VAL A 180 -4.55 -10.19 1.36
CA VAL A 180 -4.02 -8.86 1.65
C VAL A 180 -4.39 -8.44 3.07
N GLN A 181 -3.49 -7.72 3.72
CA GLN A 181 -3.67 -7.20 5.08
C GLN A 181 -3.26 -5.73 5.16
#